data_d5144a7733a66d1e42b3b0a90fc4c625
#
_entry.id   d5144a7733a66d1e42b3b0a90fc4c625
#
_cell.length_a   1.000
_cell.length_b   1.000
_cell.length_c   1.000
_cell.angle_alpha   90.00
_cell.angle_beta   90.00
_cell.angle_gamma   90.00
#
_symmetry.space_group_name_H-M   'P 1'
#
loop_
_entity.id
_entity.type
_entity.pdbx_description
1 polymer ?
#
loop_
_entity_poly.entity_id
_entity_poly.type
_entity_poly.pdbx_seq_one_letter_code
_entity_poly.pdbx_strand_id
1 'polypeptide(L)'
;MGQMLAAEDVIFIGPDTHAIQAMGDKIESKLLAKKAKVNTIPGFDGVVKDADEAVRIAREIGYPVMIKASAGGGGKGMRIAWDDEETRDGFRFSSQEAASSFGDDRLLIEKFIDNPRHIEIQVLGDKHGNALWLNERECSIQRRNQKVVEEAPSIFLDSETRRAMGEQAVALAKAVKYSSAGTVEFLVDSKKNFYFLEMNTRLQVEHPVTECITGLDLVQEMIRVAKGYPLRHKQADIPINGWAVECRVYAEDPYKSFGLPSVGRLSQYQEPIHLPGVRVDSGIQPGSDISIYYDPMISKLITYGSDRTEALKRMEDALDNYVIRGVTHNIALLREVIINSRFIEGDINTKFLSDVYPDGFKGHKLTENERNQLLAIASSLFVAFQLRAQHFQEHENSRVPIIQPQVANWQFSVKLHDEVHTVVASNSGPTFSVEVDGSKLNVTSTWNLASPLLSVSVDGTPRTVQCLSREAGGNMSIQFLGTVYKVHILTKLAAELNKFMLEKAAEDTSSILRSPMPGVVVTVSVKPGDMVAEGQEICVIEAMKMQNSMTAGKTGKVKSVRCKAGDTVGEGDLLVELE
;
A
#
# COMPACT_ATOMS: atom_id res chain seq x y z
N MET A 1 -24.58 17.66 -7.27
CA MET A 1 -25.33 16.93 -6.21
C MET A 1 -25.65 17.82 -5.00
N GLY A 2 -24.69 18.48 -4.33
CA GLY A 2 -24.98 19.32 -3.14
C GLY A 2 -25.99 20.44 -3.38
N GLN A 3 -25.92 21.14 -4.52
CA GLN A 3 -26.92 22.16 -4.90
C GLN A 3 -28.32 21.57 -5.12
N MET A 4 -28.40 20.36 -5.69
CA MET A 4 -29.70 19.69 -5.89
C MET A 4 -30.31 19.27 -4.55
N LEU A 5 -29.49 18.75 -3.62
CA LEU A 5 -29.95 18.40 -2.28
C LEU A 5 -30.47 19.63 -1.52
N ALA A 6 -29.74 20.74 -1.61
CA ALA A 6 -30.14 22.00 -0.98
C ALA A 6 -31.46 22.56 -1.58
N ALA A 7 -31.69 22.36 -2.88
CA ALA A 7 -32.93 22.77 -3.54
C ALA A 7 -34.17 21.95 -3.07
N GLU A 8 -33.92 20.70 -2.63
CA GLU A 8 -34.95 19.78 -2.12
C GLU A 8 -35.01 19.77 -0.57
N ASP A 9 -34.36 20.73 0.08
CA ASP A 9 -34.28 20.85 1.55
C ASP A 9 -33.70 19.61 2.26
N VAL A 10 -32.82 18.88 1.53
CA VAL A 10 -32.11 17.72 2.05
C VAL A 10 -30.72 18.12 2.55
N ILE A 11 -30.44 17.82 3.82
CA ILE A 11 -29.17 18.18 4.45
C ILE A 11 -28.06 17.23 3.98
N PHE A 12 -27.01 17.79 3.37
CA PHE A 12 -25.77 17.07 3.06
C PHE A 12 -24.90 16.96 4.32
N ILE A 13 -24.48 15.73 4.68
CA ILE A 13 -23.54 15.49 5.79
C ILE A 13 -22.13 15.74 5.26
N GLY A 14 -21.68 16.98 5.31
CA GLY A 14 -20.43 17.44 4.74
C GLY A 14 -20.39 18.97 4.70
N PRO A 15 -19.35 19.54 4.07
CA PRO A 15 -19.24 20.98 3.86
C PRO A 15 -20.26 21.49 2.85
N ASP A 16 -20.51 22.79 2.86
CA ASP A 16 -21.38 23.39 1.87
C ASP A 16 -20.75 23.43 0.47
N THR A 17 -21.59 23.66 -0.54
CA THR A 17 -21.16 23.65 -1.94
C THR A 17 -20.15 24.74 -2.26
N HIS A 18 -20.23 25.90 -1.59
CA HIS A 18 -19.30 27.00 -1.78
C HIS A 18 -17.87 26.59 -1.35
N ALA A 19 -17.73 25.99 -0.16
CA ALA A 19 -16.44 25.51 0.34
C ALA A 19 -15.84 24.41 -0.59
N ILE A 20 -16.69 23.49 -1.07
CA ILE A 20 -16.26 22.44 -2.03
C ILE A 20 -15.73 23.06 -3.32
N GLN A 21 -16.45 24.02 -3.90
CA GLN A 21 -16.04 24.69 -5.14
C GLN A 21 -14.77 25.52 -4.96
N ALA A 22 -14.71 26.35 -3.91
CA ALA A 22 -13.59 27.23 -3.65
C ALA A 22 -12.28 26.50 -3.38
N MET A 23 -12.34 25.31 -2.75
CA MET A 23 -11.14 24.51 -2.46
C MET A 23 -10.86 23.44 -3.55
N GLY A 24 -11.76 23.21 -4.47
CA GLY A 24 -11.62 22.23 -5.55
C GLY A 24 -10.74 22.68 -6.72
N ASP A 25 -10.58 23.98 -6.93
CA ASP A 25 -9.66 24.58 -7.90
C ASP A 25 -8.36 24.98 -7.20
N LYS A 26 -7.21 24.44 -7.67
CA LYS A 26 -5.91 24.69 -7.02
C LYS A 26 -5.45 26.13 -7.11
N ILE A 27 -5.80 26.85 -8.18
CA ILE A 27 -5.45 28.27 -8.33
C ILE A 27 -6.29 29.10 -7.35
N GLU A 28 -7.59 28.88 -7.31
CA GLU A 28 -8.50 29.60 -6.41
C GLU A 28 -8.18 29.30 -4.96
N SER A 29 -7.97 28.03 -4.60
CA SER A 29 -7.62 27.61 -3.24
C SER A 29 -6.32 28.24 -2.76
N LYS A 30 -5.29 28.37 -3.63
CA LYS A 30 -4.04 29.04 -3.31
C LYS A 30 -4.21 30.54 -3.08
N LEU A 31 -5.02 31.21 -3.88
CA LEU A 31 -5.33 32.64 -3.69
C LEU A 31 -6.08 32.88 -2.38
N LEU A 32 -7.03 32.01 -2.04
CA LEU A 32 -7.74 32.06 -0.76
C LEU A 32 -6.81 31.79 0.43
N ALA A 33 -5.90 30.81 0.31
CA ALA A 33 -4.89 30.52 1.33
C ALA A 33 -3.99 31.75 1.58
N LYS A 34 -3.48 32.40 0.53
CA LYS A 34 -2.72 33.66 0.66
C LYS A 34 -3.53 34.76 1.34
N LYS A 35 -4.80 34.92 0.97
CA LYS A 35 -5.71 35.90 1.58
C LYS A 35 -5.94 35.62 3.07
N ALA A 36 -5.97 34.34 3.45
CA ALA A 36 -6.06 33.89 4.84
C ALA A 36 -4.70 33.91 5.57
N LYS A 37 -3.63 34.39 4.94
CA LYS A 37 -2.25 34.43 5.47
C LYS A 37 -1.68 33.05 5.79
N VAL A 38 -2.07 32.04 5.03
CA VAL A 38 -1.50 30.70 5.08
C VAL A 38 -0.24 30.66 4.21
N ASN A 39 0.81 30.00 4.70
CA ASN A 39 2.04 29.82 3.93
C ASN A 39 1.75 29.02 2.66
N THR A 40 2.03 29.56 1.50
CA THR A 40 1.83 28.87 0.21
C THR A 40 3.17 28.59 -0.46
N ILE A 41 3.21 27.54 -1.29
CA ILE A 41 4.39 27.26 -2.11
C ILE A 41 4.66 28.46 -3.01
N PRO A 42 5.90 29.02 -3.03
CA PRO A 42 6.26 30.10 -3.95
C PRO A 42 5.97 29.71 -5.40
N GLY A 43 5.29 30.57 -6.14
CA GLY A 43 4.89 30.25 -7.51
C GLY A 43 4.07 31.36 -8.14
N PHE A 44 3.62 31.13 -9.36
CA PHE A 44 2.79 32.06 -10.09
C PHE A 44 1.33 31.96 -9.65
N ASP A 45 0.70 33.14 -9.48
CA ASP A 45 -0.69 33.24 -9.02
C ASP A 45 -1.63 33.46 -10.21
N GLY A 46 -1.83 32.44 -11.00
CA GLY A 46 -2.71 32.52 -12.16
C GLY A 46 -2.58 31.32 -13.08
N VAL A 47 -3.30 31.38 -14.20
CA VAL A 47 -3.23 30.40 -15.27
C VAL A 47 -2.05 30.73 -16.20
N VAL A 48 -1.21 29.75 -16.46
CA VAL A 48 -0.11 29.87 -17.43
C VAL A 48 -0.70 29.68 -18.84
N LYS A 49 -0.45 30.66 -19.74
CA LYS A 49 -1.10 30.71 -21.04
C LYS A 49 -0.48 29.77 -22.08
N ASP A 50 0.86 29.72 -22.10
CA ASP A 50 1.61 28.96 -23.08
C ASP A 50 2.98 28.51 -22.53
N ALA A 51 3.70 27.72 -23.33
CA ALA A 51 4.99 27.16 -22.95
C ALA A 51 6.10 28.22 -22.77
N ASP A 52 6.04 29.34 -23.50
CA ASP A 52 7.05 30.41 -23.37
C ASP A 52 6.82 31.23 -22.10
N GLU A 53 5.57 31.49 -21.74
CA GLU A 53 5.22 32.07 -20.44
C GLU A 53 5.60 31.13 -19.29
N ALA A 54 5.42 29.82 -19.47
CA ALA A 54 5.84 28.81 -18.50
C ALA A 54 7.33 28.90 -18.19
N VAL A 55 8.17 29.01 -19.22
CA VAL A 55 9.64 29.17 -19.05
C VAL A 55 9.98 30.49 -18.37
N ARG A 56 9.34 31.60 -18.75
CA ARG A 56 9.57 32.90 -18.08
C ARG A 56 9.26 32.82 -16.59
N ILE A 57 8.11 32.25 -16.23
CA ILE A 57 7.69 32.06 -14.84
C ILE A 57 8.65 31.13 -14.09
N ALA A 58 9.06 30.02 -14.70
CA ALA A 58 9.98 29.06 -14.10
C ALA A 58 11.34 29.70 -13.77
N ARG A 59 11.85 30.56 -14.68
CA ARG A 59 13.09 31.33 -14.44
C ARG A 59 12.94 32.36 -13.30
N GLU A 60 11.77 33.00 -13.19
CA GLU A 60 11.49 33.95 -12.09
C GLU A 60 11.40 33.25 -10.72
N ILE A 61 10.77 32.06 -10.66
CA ILE A 61 10.66 31.23 -9.44
C ILE A 61 12.02 30.60 -9.09
N GLY A 62 12.82 30.28 -10.11
CA GLY A 62 14.07 29.53 -10.00
C GLY A 62 13.86 28.02 -10.02
N TYR A 63 14.63 27.33 -10.86
CA TYR A 63 14.58 25.87 -11.00
C TYR A 63 15.01 25.11 -9.73
N PRO A 64 14.55 23.87 -9.51
CA PRO A 64 13.49 23.18 -10.25
C PRO A 64 12.10 23.71 -9.92
N VAL A 65 11.17 23.52 -10.86
CA VAL A 65 9.76 23.89 -10.70
C VAL A 65 8.85 22.69 -10.89
N MET A 66 7.64 22.76 -10.33
CA MET A 66 6.57 21.80 -10.50
C MET A 66 5.46 22.41 -11.34
N ILE A 67 5.15 21.78 -12.46
CA ILE A 67 4.00 22.10 -13.32
C ILE A 67 2.83 21.21 -12.89
N LYS A 68 1.66 21.80 -12.65
CA LYS A 68 0.48 21.08 -12.12
C LYS A 68 -0.78 21.46 -12.87
N ALA A 69 -1.66 20.48 -13.15
CA ALA A 69 -3.03 20.74 -13.55
C ALA A 69 -3.81 21.48 -12.44
N SER A 70 -4.60 22.49 -12.80
CA SER A 70 -5.46 23.22 -11.86
C SER A 70 -6.57 22.34 -11.30
N ALA A 71 -7.20 21.55 -12.15
CA ALA A 71 -8.23 20.59 -11.78
C ALA A 71 -7.63 19.23 -11.45
N GLY A 72 -8.38 18.42 -10.68
CA GLY A 72 -8.03 17.03 -10.37
C GLY A 72 -7.03 16.82 -9.24
N GLY A 73 -6.69 15.54 -9.01
CA GLY A 73 -5.83 15.08 -7.92
C GLY A 73 -5.10 13.78 -8.29
N GLY A 74 -4.39 13.19 -7.32
CA GLY A 74 -3.73 11.89 -7.51
C GLY A 74 -2.47 11.92 -8.38
N GLY A 75 -1.85 13.10 -8.58
CA GLY A 75 -0.59 13.24 -9.31
C GLY A 75 -0.70 13.27 -10.84
N LYS A 76 -1.90 13.14 -11.41
CA LYS A 76 -2.11 13.30 -12.86
C LYS A 76 -1.91 14.78 -13.29
N GLY A 77 -1.28 15.00 -14.43
CA GLY A 77 -0.97 16.34 -14.92
C GLY A 77 0.09 17.08 -14.11
N MET A 78 0.98 16.35 -13.43
CA MET A 78 2.09 16.91 -12.64
C MET A 78 3.43 16.49 -13.24
N ARG A 79 4.34 17.48 -13.42
CA ARG A 79 5.71 17.24 -13.91
C ARG A 79 6.69 18.18 -13.24
N ILE A 80 7.87 17.63 -12.90
CA ILE A 80 9.01 18.41 -12.44
C ILE A 80 9.78 18.88 -13.69
N ALA A 81 10.27 20.10 -13.67
CA ALA A 81 11.15 20.64 -14.71
C ALA A 81 12.39 21.26 -14.07
N TRP A 82 13.56 20.87 -14.57
CA TRP A 82 14.87 21.30 -14.08
C TRP A 82 15.50 22.40 -14.92
N ASP A 83 14.96 22.59 -16.14
CA ASP A 83 15.41 23.60 -17.10
C ASP A 83 14.28 24.06 -18.02
N ASP A 84 14.64 24.90 -19.01
CA ASP A 84 13.72 25.51 -19.94
C ASP A 84 13.08 24.49 -20.91
N GLU A 85 13.85 23.49 -21.36
CA GLU A 85 13.39 22.48 -22.31
C GLU A 85 12.38 21.55 -21.65
N GLU A 86 12.73 21.05 -20.48
CA GLU A 86 11.81 20.23 -19.66
C GLU A 86 10.55 21.01 -19.26
N THR A 87 10.65 22.33 -19.07
CA THR A 87 9.48 23.16 -18.78
C THR A 87 8.53 23.24 -19.98
N ARG A 88 9.04 23.40 -21.22
CA ARG A 88 8.20 23.41 -22.42
C ARG A 88 7.50 22.08 -22.64
N ASP A 89 8.25 21.00 -22.55
CA ASP A 89 7.70 19.65 -22.68
C ASP A 89 6.74 19.30 -21.57
N GLY A 90 7.09 19.62 -20.33
CA GLY A 90 6.26 19.45 -19.15
C GLY A 90 4.93 20.20 -19.26
N PHE A 91 4.95 21.44 -19.72
CA PHE A 91 3.75 22.22 -19.96
C PHE A 91 2.84 21.54 -21.00
N ARG A 92 3.39 21.17 -22.17
CA ARG A 92 2.64 20.55 -23.25
C ARG A 92 2.00 19.24 -22.82
N PHE A 93 2.76 18.34 -22.21
CA PHE A 93 2.25 17.03 -21.79
C PHE A 93 1.27 17.14 -20.62
N SER A 94 1.52 18.03 -19.64
CA SER A 94 0.60 18.23 -18.54
C SER A 94 -0.73 18.83 -18.97
N SER A 95 -0.72 19.75 -19.95
CA SER A 95 -1.95 20.33 -20.51
C SER A 95 -2.78 19.27 -21.25
N GLN A 96 -2.15 18.44 -22.08
CA GLN A 96 -2.83 17.35 -22.78
C GLN A 96 -3.44 16.33 -21.81
N GLU A 97 -2.68 15.94 -20.79
CA GLU A 97 -3.14 15.00 -19.77
C GLU A 97 -4.29 15.60 -18.93
N ALA A 98 -4.20 16.87 -18.56
CA ALA A 98 -5.23 17.57 -17.82
C ALA A 98 -6.53 17.69 -18.62
N ALA A 99 -6.45 18.07 -19.89
CA ALA A 99 -7.60 18.14 -20.80
C ALA A 99 -8.29 16.79 -20.95
N SER A 100 -7.52 15.71 -21.15
CA SER A 100 -8.07 14.35 -21.34
C SER A 100 -8.65 13.74 -20.07
N SER A 101 -8.03 13.99 -18.92
CA SER A 101 -8.42 13.36 -17.64
C SER A 101 -9.48 14.16 -16.88
N PHE A 102 -9.47 15.48 -16.98
CA PHE A 102 -10.30 16.36 -16.16
C PHE A 102 -11.21 17.30 -16.98
N GLY A 103 -11.01 17.37 -18.30
CA GLY A 103 -11.74 18.31 -19.17
C GLY A 103 -11.34 19.78 -18.95
N ASP A 104 -10.19 20.04 -18.31
CA ASP A 104 -9.65 21.37 -17.98
C ASP A 104 -8.14 21.35 -18.18
N ASP A 105 -7.63 22.16 -19.09
CA ASP A 105 -6.22 22.21 -19.50
C ASP A 105 -5.39 23.27 -18.75
N ARG A 106 -6.01 23.99 -17.80
CA ARG A 106 -5.34 25.05 -17.04
C ARG A 106 -4.25 24.48 -16.15
N LEU A 107 -3.07 25.12 -16.22
CA LEU A 107 -1.89 24.74 -15.47
C LEU A 107 -1.42 25.88 -14.55
N LEU A 108 -0.77 25.50 -13.45
CA LEU A 108 -0.03 26.39 -12.56
C LEU A 108 1.42 25.92 -12.41
N ILE A 109 2.32 26.84 -12.08
CA ILE A 109 3.75 26.56 -11.85
C ILE A 109 4.16 27.04 -10.46
N GLU A 110 4.82 26.16 -9.73
CA GLU A 110 5.29 26.42 -8.38
C GLU A 110 6.73 25.96 -8.20
N LYS A 111 7.41 26.48 -7.17
CA LYS A 111 8.71 25.96 -6.75
C LYS A 111 8.59 24.49 -6.39
N PHE A 112 9.49 23.66 -6.90
CA PHE A 112 9.60 22.28 -6.45
C PHE A 112 10.24 22.25 -5.05
N ILE A 113 9.59 21.61 -4.11
CA ILE A 113 10.12 21.36 -2.76
C ILE A 113 10.77 19.98 -2.79
N ASP A 114 12.08 19.93 -2.58
CA ASP A 114 12.81 18.65 -2.62
C ASP A 114 12.66 17.88 -1.31
N ASN A 115 12.48 16.55 -1.44
CA ASN A 115 12.35 15.62 -0.32
C ASN A 115 11.40 16.09 0.79
N PRO A 116 10.20 16.58 0.47
CA PRO A 116 9.29 17.09 1.48
C PRO A 116 8.69 15.96 2.29
N ARG A 117 8.25 16.30 3.51
CA ARG A 117 7.25 15.50 4.22
C ARG A 117 5.86 15.96 3.81
N HIS A 118 4.95 15.02 3.75
CA HIS A 118 3.53 15.30 3.57
C HIS A 118 2.86 15.19 4.94
N ILE A 119 2.57 16.34 5.53
CA ILE A 119 1.92 16.44 6.83
C ILE A 119 0.62 17.19 6.68
N GLU A 120 -0.42 16.72 7.31
CA GLU A 120 -1.74 17.28 7.15
C GLU A 120 -2.41 17.55 8.48
N ILE A 121 -3.28 18.55 8.52
CA ILE A 121 -4.04 18.95 9.71
C ILE A 121 -5.51 18.60 9.52
N GLN A 122 -6.05 17.76 10.42
CA GLN A 122 -7.49 17.53 10.50
C GLN A 122 -8.18 18.78 11.04
N VAL A 123 -9.16 19.30 10.32
CA VAL A 123 -10.02 20.39 10.78
C VAL A 123 -11.45 19.91 10.98
N LEU A 124 -12.14 20.53 11.91
CA LEU A 124 -13.55 20.32 12.17
C LEU A 124 -14.21 21.68 12.38
N GLY A 125 -15.19 22.03 11.55
CA GLY A 125 -15.93 23.28 11.61
C GLY A 125 -17.42 23.05 11.85
N ASP A 126 -18.11 24.02 12.46
CA ASP A 126 -19.56 24.03 12.57
C ASP A 126 -20.21 25.14 11.72
N LYS A 127 -21.54 25.16 11.68
CA LYS A 127 -22.31 26.16 10.93
C LYS A 127 -22.39 27.53 11.66
N HIS A 128 -21.80 27.63 12.85
CA HIS A 128 -21.81 28.86 13.68
C HIS A 128 -20.49 29.65 13.58
N GLY A 129 -19.53 29.18 12.74
CA GLY A 129 -18.24 29.84 12.54
C GLY A 129 -17.13 29.38 13.49
N ASN A 130 -17.38 28.36 14.30
CA ASN A 130 -16.33 27.75 15.12
C ASN A 130 -15.56 26.73 14.27
N ALA A 131 -14.24 26.69 14.44
CA ALA A 131 -13.39 25.71 13.82
C ALA A 131 -12.26 25.29 14.76
N LEU A 132 -11.92 24.00 14.74
CA LEU A 132 -10.86 23.37 15.52
C LEU A 132 -9.88 22.68 14.59
N TRP A 133 -8.64 22.56 15.01
CA TRP A 133 -7.68 21.63 14.46
C TRP A 133 -7.47 20.46 15.43
N LEU A 134 -7.41 19.24 14.89
CA LEU A 134 -7.42 17.99 15.66
C LEU A 134 -6.08 17.25 15.52
N ASN A 135 -5.00 18.00 15.61
CA ASN A 135 -3.64 17.55 15.40
C ASN A 135 -3.32 17.12 13.95
N GLU A 136 -2.07 16.80 13.74
CA GLU A 136 -1.56 16.40 12.44
C GLU A 136 -1.55 14.89 12.24
N ARG A 137 -1.45 14.52 10.97
CA ARG A 137 -1.07 13.20 10.50
C ARG A 137 0.18 13.30 9.62
N GLU A 138 1.12 12.39 9.82
CA GLU A 138 2.29 12.19 8.97
C GLU A 138 1.93 11.21 7.86
N CYS A 139 1.93 11.64 6.61
CA CYS A 139 1.48 10.88 5.45
C CYS A 139 2.57 10.77 4.37
N SER A 140 3.84 10.80 4.75
CA SER A 140 4.97 10.83 3.81
C SER A 140 5.23 9.49 3.12
N ILE A 141 4.80 8.37 3.71
CA ILE A 141 4.98 7.06 3.05
C ILE A 141 3.93 6.91 1.95
N GLN A 142 4.39 7.15 0.73
CA GLN A 142 3.53 7.22 -0.45
C GLN A 142 4.10 6.37 -1.59
N ARG A 143 3.20 5.91 -2.45
CA ARG A 143 3.52 5.27 -3.70
C ARG A 143 2.81 6.02 -4.83
N ARG A 144 3.57 6.57 -5.78
CA ARG A 144 3.01 7.37 -6.89
C ARG A 144 2.02 8.44 -6.38
N ASN A 145 2.39 9.18 -5.33
CA ASN A 145 1.58 10.19 -4.64
C ASN A 145 0.30 9.64 -3.95
N GLN A 146 0.19 8.33 -3.75
CA GLN A 146 -0.88 7.72 -2.97
C GLN A 146 -0.34 7.31 -1.61
N LYS A 147 -1.01 7.70 -0.55
CA LYS A 147 -0.67 7.38 0.84
C LYS A 147 -0.77 5.86 1.06
N VAL A 148 0.18 5.28 1.80
CA VAL A 148 0.28 3.83 2.06
C VAL A 148 0.36 3.55 3.56
N VAL A 149 1.16 4.35 4.30
CA VAL A 149 1.28 4.30 5.75
C VAL A 149 1.15 5.70 6.29
N GLU A 150 0.31 5.87 7.28
CA GLU A 150 0.04 7.12 7.98
C GLU A 150 0.20 6.93 9.49
N GLU A 151 0.64 7.97 10.18
CA GLU A 151 0.73 7.97 11.64
C GLU A 151 0.30 9.30 12.24
N ALA A 152 -0.13 9.26 13.47
CA ALA A 152 -0.43 10.44 14.28
C ALA A 152 0.01 10.23 15.74
N PRO A 153 0.67 11.26 16.33
CA PRO A 153 1.15 12.50 15.70
C PRO A 153 2.38 12.28 14.81
N SER A 154 2.91 13.34 14.19
CA SER A 154 4.19 13.27 13.46
C SER A 154 5.37 13.26 14.42
N ILE A 155 6.32 12.34 14.21
CA ILE A 155 7.60 12.30 14.94
C ILE A 155 8.48 13.53 14.64
N PHE A 156 8.24 14.21 13.52
CA PHE A 156 9.07 15.30 13.02
C PHE A 156 8.73 16.65 13.62
N LEU A 157 7.43 16.89 13.90
CA LEU A 157 6.97 18.21 14.34
C LEU A 157 7.19 18.43 15.85
N ASP A 158 7.73 19.59 16.18
CA ASP A 158 7.65 20.12 17.55
C ASP A 158 6.29 20.79 17.82
N SER A 159 6.03 21.10 19.06
CA SER A 159 4.75 21.68 19.50
C SER A 159 4.48 23.07 18.91
N GLU A 160 5.54 23.84 18.62
CA GLU A 160 5.42 25.19 18.03
C GLU A 160 5.00 25.11 16.56
N THR A 161 5.69 24.29 15.77
CA THR A 161 5.35 24.06 14.36
C THR A 161 3.97 23.45 14.21
N ARG A 162 3.63 22.44 15.03
CA ARG A 162 2.29 21.82 15.07
C ARG A 162 1.20 22.88 15.29
N ARG A 163 1.39 23.73 16.29
CA ARG A 163 0.44 24.80 16.59
C ARG A 163 0.32 25.80 15.43
N ALA A 164 1.45 26.23 14.86
CA ALA A 164 1.44 27.17 13.74
C ALA A 164 0.70 26.61 12.53
N MET A 165 0.92 25.34 12.20
CA MET A 165 0.18 24.63 11.13
C MET A 165 -1.31 24.53 11.44
N GLY A 166 -1.67 24.16 12.67
CA GLY A 166 -3.06 24.06 13.13
C GLY A 166 -3.79 25.40 13.06
N GLU A 167 -3.17 26.48 13.54
CA GLU A 167 -3.74 27.83 13.48
C GLU A 167 -3.95 28.31 12.03
N GLN A 168 -3.01 28.04 11.12
CA GLN A 168 -3.18 28.38 9.70
C GLN A 168 -4.27 27.54 9.03
N ALA A 169 -4.38 26.24 9.36
CA ALA A 169 -5.46 25.37 8.87
C ALA A 169 -6.86 25.88 9.31
N VAL A 170 -6.98 26.30 10.56
CA VAL A 170 -8.22 26.92 11.08
C VAL A 170 -8.49 28.27 10.42
N ALA A 171 -7.46 29.10 10.20
CA ALA A 171 -7.63 30.36 9.50
C ALA A 171 -8.18 30.19 8.09
N LEU A 172 -7.67 29.17 7.35
CA LEU A 172 -8.18 28.81 6.03
C LEU A 172 -9.64 28.32 6.10
N ALA A 173 -9.93 27.38 7.01
CA ALA A 173 -11.28 26.86 7.21
C ALA A 173 -12.30 27.96 7.51
N LYS A 174 -11.95 28.91 8.37
CA LYS A 174 -12.79 30.09 8.67
C LYS A 174 -12.96 31.01 7.47
N ALA A 175 -11.91 31.24 6.66
CA ALA A 175 -11.97 32.12 5.50
C ALA A 175 -12.95 31.61 4.44
N VAL A 176 -13.12 30.28 4.32
CA VAL A 176 -14.07 29.65 3.39
C VAL A 176 -15.38 29.25 4.08
N LYS A 177 -15.59 29.63 5.36
CA LYS A 177 -16.76 29.27 6.18
C LYS A 177 -17.00 27.76 6.22
N TYR A 178 -15.93 26.99 6.36
CA TYR A 178 -15.96 25.54 6.32
C TYR A 178 -16.78 24.97 7.48
N SER A 179 -17.63 24.02 7.18
CA SER A 179 -18.36 23.21 8.15
C SER A 179 -18.14 21.72 7.88
N SER A 180 -18.25 20.88 8.91
CA SER A 180 -17.95 19.44 8.88
C SER A 180 -16.44 19.12 9.01
N ALA A 181 -16.07 17.85 8.85
CA ALA A 181 -14.68 17.41 8.86
C ALA A 181 -14.00 17.70 7.51
N GLY A 182 -12.78 18.19 7.56
CA GLY A 182 -11.94 18.43 6.39
C GLY A 182 -10.47 18.34 6.77
N THR A 183 -9.59 18.38 5.78
CA THR A 183 -8.15 18.26 6.00
C THR A 183 -7.38 19.29 5.18
N VAL A 184 -6.45 19.96 5.82
CA VAL A 184 -5.52 20.88 5.15
C VAL A 184 -4.17 20.19 5.04
N GLU A 185 -3.71 19.97 3.82
CA GLU A 185 -2.46 19.29 3.52
C GLU A 185 -1.32 20.27 3.31
N PHE A 186 -0.16 19.94 3.86
CA PHE A 186 1.06 20.74 3.78
C PHE A 186 2.25 19.91 3.31
N LEU A 187 3.15 20.53 2.56
CA LEU A 187 4.51 20.05 2.37
C LEU A 187 5.42 20.72 3.41
N VAL A 188 6.22 19.90 4.09
CA VAL A 188 7.13 20.37 5.14
C VAL A 188 8.57 20.02 4.74
N ASP A 189 9.45 21.02 4.68
CA ASP A 189 10.86 20.81 4.35
C ASP A 189 11.69 20.34 5.56
N SER A 190 12.96 20.02 5.33
CA SER A 190 13.88 19.58 6.38
C SER A 190 14.16 20.62 7.47
N LYS A 191 13.84 21.90 7.22
CA LYS A 191 13.98 23.02 8.16
C LYS A 191 12.68 23.35 8.91
N LYS A 192 11.65 22.50 8.73
CA LYS A 192 10.29 22.68 9.27
C LYS A 192 9.54 23.90 8.69
N ASN A 193 9.98 24.45 7.54
CA ASN A 193 9.12 25.36 6.81
C ASN A 193 7.98 24.54 6.19
N PHE A 194 6.76 25.04 6.32
CA PHE A 194 5.59 24.33 5.80
C PHE A 194 4.82 25.21 4.83
N TYR A 195 4.24 24.56 3.82
CA TYR A 195 3.58 25.21 2.69
C TYR A 195 2.28 24.50 2.37
N PHE A 196 1.20 25.24 2.27
CA PHE A 196 -0.11 24.75 1.87
C PHE A 196 -0.05 24.04 0.51
N LEU A 197 -0.56 22.83 0.46
CA LEU A 197 -0.66 22.04 -0.75
C LEU A 197 -2.09 22.07 -1.30
N GLU A 198 -3.05 21.61 -0.52
CA GLU A 198 -4.47 21.57 -0.85
C GLU A 198 -5.36 21.42 0.39
N MET A 199 -6.66 21.63 0.24
CA MET A 199 -7.64 21.31 1.27
C MET A 199 -8.63 20.28 0.75
N ASN A 200 -8.69 19.14 1.43
CA ASN A 200 -9.69 18.11 1.15
C ASN A 200 -10.98 18.41 1.90
N THR A 201 -12.02 18.70 1.13
CA THR A 201 -13.35 19.08 1.64
C THR A 201 -14.23 17.86 1.90
N ARG A 202 -13.66 16.85 2.56
CA ARG A 202 -14.30 15.57 2.89
C ARG A 202 -13.57 14.89 4.04
N LEU A 203 -14.18 13.88 4.62
CA LEU A 203 -13.49 12.95 5.49
C LEU A 203 -12.45 12.16 4.66
N GLN A 204 -11.26 11.99 5.21
CA GLN A 204 -10.20 11.21 4.57
C GLN A 204 -10.10 9.78 5.10
N VAL A 205 -9.43 8.91 4.34
CA VAL A 205 -9.23 7.49 4.69
C VAL A 205 -8.58 7.37 6.05
N GLU A 206 -7.55 8.15 6.29
CA GLU A 206 -6.65 8.12 7.45
C GLU A 206 -7.20 8.83 8.71
N HIS A 207 -8.50 9.19 8.73
CA HIS A 207 -9.12 9.78 9.92
C HIS A 207 -9.01 8.92 11.19
N PRO A 208 -8.95 7.58 11.14
CA PRO A 208 -8.87 6.76 12.34
C PRO A 208 -7.67 7.03 13.23
N VAL A 209 -6.50 7.41 12.67
CA VAL A 209 -5.34 7.74 13.51
C VAL A 209 -5.57 8.99 14.34
N THR A 210 -6.29 9.98 13.79
CA THR A 210 -6.73 11.17 14.53
C THR A 210 -7.73 10.80 15.62
N GLU A 211 -8.72 9.96 15.31
CA GLU A 211 -9.70 9.48 16.28
C GLU A 211 -9.02 8.76 17.45
N CYS A 212 -8.02 7.91 17.17
CA CYS A 212 -7.29 7.17 18.19
C CYS A 212 -6.57 8.09 19.18
N ILE A 213 -5.87 9.13 18.70
CA ILE A 213 -5.07 10.01 19.57
C ILE A 213 -5.88 11.10 20.26
N THR A 214 -7.07 11.44 19.71
CA THR A 214 -7.93 12.49 20.27
C THR A 214 -9.11 11.94 21.08
N GLY A 215 -9.51 10.69 20.83
CA GLY A 215 -10.72 10.10 21.42
C GLY A 215 -12.03 10.63 20.83
N LEU A 216 -11.98 11.37 19.71
CA LEU A 216 -13.17 11.91 19.03
C LEU A 216 -13.63 10.95 17.93
N ASP A 217 -14.95 10.82 17.77
CA ASP A 217 -15.59 10.17 16.63
C ASP A 217 -15.93 11.25 15.59
N LEU A 218 -15.15 11.32 14.51
CA LEU A 218 -15.29 12.35 13.47
C LEU A 218 -16.59 12.21 12.70
N VAL A 219 -17.06 10.98 12.45
CA VAL A 219 -18.33 10.74 11.75
C VAL A 219 -19.50 11.22 12.62
N GLN A 220 -19.46 10.95 13.92
CA GLN A 220 -20.45 11.47 14.86
C GLN A 220 -20.48 13.01 14.87
N GLU A 221 -19.30 13.65 14.89
CA GLU A 221 -19.24 15.12 14.84
C GLU A 221 -19.75 15.68 13.50
N MET A 222 -19.47 15.02 12.37
CA MET A 222 -20.03 15.40 11.06
C MET A 222 -21.57 15.37 11.07
N ILE A 223 -22.16 14.31 11.62
CA ILE A 223 -23.63 14.19 11.75
C ILE A 223 -24.19 15.29 12.64
N ARG A 224 -23.54 15.59 13.77
CA ARG A 224 -23.94 16.64 14.69
C ARG A 224 -23.91 18.02 14.04
N VAL A 225 -22.83 18.32 13.32
CA VAL A 225 -22.68 19.58 12.57
C VAL A 225 -23.75 19.71 11.48
N ALA A 226 -24.01 18.63 10.74
CA ALA A 226 -25.07 18.60 9.73
C ALA A 226 -26.43 18.91 10.35
N LYS A 227 -26.72 18.37 11.53
CA LYS A 227 -27.95 18.65 12.32
C LYS A 227 -28.05 20.11 12.80
N GLY A 228 -26.96 20.89 12.74
CA GLY A 228 -26.90 22.28 13.14
C GLY A 228 -26.42 22.51 14.58
N TYR A 229 -25.91 21.50 15.26
CA TYR A 229 -25.36 21.67 16.60
C TYR A 229 -23.96 22.34 16.54
N PRO A 230 -23.61 23.19 17.54
CA PRO A 230 -22.27 23.71 17.70
C PRO A 230 -21.29 22.61 18.10
N LEU A 231 -19.98 22.87 17.88
CA LEU A 231 -18.92 21.99 18.37
C LEU A 231 -18.98 21.81 19.89
N ARG A 232 -18.75 20.59 20.37
CA ARG A 232 -18.75 20.26 21.80
C ARG A 232 -17.47 20.65 22.51
N HIS A 233 -16.37 20.77 21.77
CA HIS A 233 -15.03 20.93 22.29
C HIS A 233 -14.47 22.32 21.96
N LYS A 234 -13.58 22.81 22.80
CA LYS A 234 -12.71 23.96 22.54
C LYS A 234 -11.33 23.44 22.12
N GLN A 235 -10.53 24.28 21.51
CA GLN A 235 -9.17 23.89 21.10
C GLN A 235 -8.32 23.35 22.25
N ALA A 236 -8.47 23.90 23.46
CA ALA A 236 -7.74 23.43 24.64
C ALA A 236 -8.16 22.04 25.14
N ASP A 237 -9.31 21.53 24.69
CA ASP A 237 -9.80 20.21 25.08
C ASP A 237 -9.28 19.09 24.17
N ILE A 238 -8.59 19.43 23.08
CA ILE A 238 -8.10 18.45 22.11
C ILE A 238 -6.76 17.89 22.56
N PRO A 239 -6.71 16.61 22.98
CA PRO A 239 -5.49 16.01 23.48
C PRO A 239 -4.63 15.41 22.36
N ILE A 240 -3.41 15.00 22.71
CA ILE A 240 -2.62 13.96 22.03
C ILE A 240 -2.39 12.86 23.07
N ASN A 241 -3.13 11.76 22.93
CA ASN A 241 -2.98 10.59 23.82
C ASN A 241 -2.39 9.44 23.02
N GLY A 242 -1.18 9.00 23.41
CA GLY A 242 -0.53 7.88 22.75
C GLY A 242 -0.13 8.17 21.29
N TRP A 243 -0.09 7.11 20.51
CA TRP A 243 0.33 7.09 19.11
C TRP A 243 -0.50 6.11 18.29
N ALA A 244 -0.85 6.46 17.09
CA ALA A 244 -1.58 5.59 16.18
C ALA A 244 -0.87 5.50 14.82
N VAL A 245 -0.90 4.29 14.24
CA VAL A 245 -0.36 4.01 12.90
C VAL A 245 -1.45 3.32 12.09
N GLU A 246 -1.63 3.76 10.85
CA GLU A 246 -2.52 3.14 9.87
C GLU A 246 -1.72 2.59 8.70
N CYS A 247 -2.07 1.39 8.26
CA CYS A 247 -1.57 0.78 7.04
C CYS A 247 -2.75 0.51 6.10
N ARG A 248 -2.66 0.99 4.86
CA ARG A 248 -3.65 0.68 3.83
C ARG A 248 -3.35 -0.66 3.21
N VAL A 249 -4.19 -1.65 3.50
CA VAL A 249 -4.08 -2.99 2.93
C VAL A 249 -4.75 -2.99 1.57
N TYR A 250 -3.94 -3.18 0.52
CA TYR A 250 -4.39 -3.16 -0.87
C TYR A 250 -4.29 -4.54 -1.53
N ALA A 251 -5.26 -4.84 -2.41
CA ALA A 251 -5.19 -5.98 -3.34
C ALA A 251 -4.26 -5.64 -4.51
N GLU A 252 -2.95 -5.70 -4.26
CA GLU A 252 -1.90 -5.33 -5.19
C GLU A 252 -0.68 -6.21 -5.01
N ASP A 253 0.01 -6.50 -6.11
CA ASP A 253 1.28 -7.25 -6.10
C ASP A 253 2.46 -6.30 -5.87
N PRO A 254 3.04 -6.24 -4.66
CA PRO A 254 4.12 -5.32 -4.35
C PRO A 254 5.42 -5.64 -5.08
N TYR A 255 5.59 -6.88 -5.57
CA TYR A 255 6.79 -7.32 -6.29
C TYR A 255 6.84 -6.82 -7.74
N LYS A 256 5.71 -6.33 -8.25
CA LYS A 256 5.60 -5.79 -9.62
C LYS A 256 5.42 -4.28 -9.55
N SER A 257 6.52 -3.54 -9.73
CA SER A 257 6.53 -2.06 -9.75
C SER A 257 5.79 -1.42 -8.56
N PHE A 258 5.93 -1.98 -7.36
CA PHE A 258 5.26 -1.57 -6.12
C PHE A 258 3.73 -1.67 -6.13
N GLY A 259 3.15 -2.51 -6.95
CA GLY A 259 1.74 -2.82 -6.88
C GLY A 259 1.03 -2.78 -8.21
N LEU A 260 1.00 -3.93 -8.90
CA LEU A 260 -0.03 -4.15 -9.92
C LEU A 260 -1.32 -4.56 -9.21
N PRO A 261 -2.47 -4.04 -9.63
CA PRO A 261 -3.76 -4.45 -9.10
C PRO A 261 -3.96 -5.96 -9.21
N SER A 262 -4.47 -6.55 -8.13
CA SER A 262 -4.89 -7.95 -8.09
C SER A 262 -6.38 -8.01 -7.92
N VAL A 263 -7.05 -8.69 -8.83
CA VAL A 263 -8.50 -8.89 -8.78
C VAL A 263 -8.80 -10.36 -8.48
N GLY A 264 -9.95 -10.61 -7.91
CA GLY A 264 -10.37 -11.96 -7.59
C GLY A 264 -11.34 -12.00 -6.44
N ARG A 265 -11.73 -13.20 -6.06
CA ARG A 265 -12.64 -13.45 -4.95
C ARG A 265 -11.87 -13.81 -3.70
N LEU A 266 -12.17 -13.15 -2.59
CA LEU A 266 -11.60 -13.47 -1.28
C LEU A 266 -12.11 -14.84 -0.82
N SER A 267 -11.26 -15.85 -0.89
CA SER A 267 -11.60 -17.21 -0.45
C SER A 267 -11.52 -17.35 1.07
N GLN A 268 -10.62 -16.59 1.72
CA GLN A 268 -10.50 -16.54 3.17
C GLN A 268 -10.07 -15.13 3.58
N TYR A 269 -10.71 -14.61 4.63
CA TYR A 269 -10.43 -13.29 5.18
C TYR A 269 -10.64 -13.33 6.69
N GLN A 270 -9.61 -12.98 7.47
CA GLN A 270 -9.67 -12.92 8.92
C GLN A 270 -8.83 -11.74 9.41
N GLU A 271 -9.50 -10.78 10.01
CA GLU A 271 -8.90 -9.59 10.59
C GLU A 271 -8.23 -9.89 11.95
N PRO A 272 -7.10 -9.23 12.26
CA PRO A 272 -6.38 -9.42 13.52
C PRO A 272 -6.98 -8.64 14.71
N ILE A 273 -8.29 -8.43 14.74
CA ILE A 273 -9.00 -7.63 15.76
C ILE A 273 -8.96 -8.23 17.17
N HIS A 274 -8.53 -9.48 17.30
CA HIS A 274 -8.32 -10.13 18.60
C HIS A 274 -7.08 -9.63 19.33
N LEU A 275 -6.19 -8.92 18.63
CA LEU A 275 -4.99 -8.35 19.23
C LEU A 275 -5.29 -7.02 19.93
N PRO A 276 -4.63 -6.71 21.05
CA PRO A 276 -4.89 -5.48 21.79
C PRO A 276 -4.46 -4.25 20.98
N GLY A 277 -5.27 -3.20 21.02
CA GLY A 277 -4.99 -1.93 20.34
C GLY A 277 -5.06 -1.99 18.83
N VAL A 278 -5.70 -3.02 18.24
CA VAL A 278 -5.90 -3.17 16.81
C VAL A 278 -7.34 -2.80 16.45
N ARG A 279 -7.49 -1.96 15.43
CA ARG A 279 -8.75 -1.62 14.76
C ARG A 279 -8.60 -1.93 13.27
N VAL A 280 -9.64 -2.50 12.68
CA VAL A 280 -9.72 -2.72 11.23
C VAL A 280 -11.01 -2.09 10.72
N ASP A 281 -10.88 -1.16 9.77
CA ASP A 281 -12.02 -0.60 9.06
C ASP A 281 -12.06 -1.24 7.66
N SER A 282 -13.02 -2.13 7.43
CA SER A 282 -13.20 -2.82 6.16
C SER A 282 -14.67 -2.80 5.74
N GLY A 283 -14.91 -2.91 4.43
CA GLY A 283 -16.25 -3.06 3.85
C GLY A 283 -16.45 -4.41 3.17
N ILE A 284 -15.56 -5.37 3.43
CA ILE A 284 -15.50 -6.66 2.76
C ILE A 284 -15.61 -7.82 3.76
N GLN A 285 -15.93 -8.99 3.23
CA GLN A 285 -16.04 -10.24 4.00
C GLN A 285 -15.58 -11.42 3.13
N PRO A 286 -15.37 -12.60 3.71
CA PRO A 286 -15.10 -13.80 2.92
C PRO A 286 -16.14 -13.97 1.82
N GLY A 287 -15.69 -14.21 0.58
CA GLY A 287 -16.56 -14.31 -0.60
C GLY A 287 -16.79 -12.99 -1.35
N SER A 288 -16.34 -11.85 -0.84
CA SER A 288 -16.37 -10.58 -1.58
C SER A 288 -15.44 -10.62 -2.79
N ASP A 289 -15.87 -9.96 -3.87
CA ASP A 289 -15.07 -9.82 -5.10
C ASP A 289 -14.35 -8.47 -5.10
N ILE A 290 -13.05 -8.50 -5.36
CA ILE A 290 -12.22 -7.32 -5.62
C ILE A 290 -12.28 -7.05 -7.11
N SER A 291 -12.83 -5.88 -7.49
CA SER A 291 -13.15 -5.50 -8.86
C SER A 291 -12.21 -4.42 -9.39
N ILE A 292 -11.95 -4.44 -10.72
CA ILE A 292 -11.15 -3.42 -11.41
C ILE A 292 -11.79 -2.01 -11.39
N TYR A 293 -13.10 -1.93 -11.15
CA TYR A 293 -13.85 -0.67 -11.23
C TYR A 293 -13.79 0.18 -9.97
N TYR A 294 -13.26 -0.36 -8.87
CA TYR A 294 -13.18 0.31 -7.58
C TYR A 294 -11.72 0.44 -7.13
N ASP A 295 -11.52 1.13 -6.01
CA ASP A 295 -10.23 1.21 -5.34
C ASP A 295 -9.80 -0.20 -4.86
N PRO A 296 -8.52 -0.59 -5.00
CA PRO A 296 -8.04 -1.91 -4.60
C PRO A 296 -7.95 -2.09 -3.08
N MET A 297 -8.36 -1.11 -2.28
CA MET A 297 -8.25 -1.13 -0.83
C MET A 297 -9.14 -2.21 -0.22
N ILE A 298 -8.51 -3.18 0.42
CA ILE A 298 -9.16 -4.26 1.17
C ILE A 298 -9.66 -3.72 2.50
N SER A 299 -8.77 -3.05 3.23
CA SER A 299 -9.06 -2.51 4.56
C SER A 299 -8.03 -1.45 4.96
N LYS A 300 -8.38 -0.72 6.01
CA LYS A 300 -7.45 0.07 6.81
C LYS A 300 -7.14 -0.72 8.07
N LEU A 301 -5.86 -1.00 8.30
CA LEU A 301 -5.39 -1.62 9.52
C LEU A 301 -4.78 -0.54 10.39
N ILE A 302 -5.34 -0.31 11.56
CA ILE A 302 -4.93 0.72 12.49
C ILE A 302 -4.45 0.08 13.79
N THR A 303 -3.34 0.55 14.31
CA THR A 303 -2.85 0.17 15.65
C THR A 303 -2.63 1.40 16.51
N TYR A 304 -2.92 1.24 17.78
CA TYR A 304 -2.77 2.28 18.79
C TYR A 304 -1.90 1.77 19.94
N GLY A 305 -1.00 2.61 20.42
CA GLY A 305 -0.15 2.34 21.58
C GLY A 305 -0.01 3.56 22.48
N SER A 306 0.52 3.36 23.69
CA SER A 306 0.86 4.46 24.60
C SER A 306 1.96 5.37 24.05
N ASP A 307 2.80 4.81 23.18
CA ASP A 307 3.84 5.49 22.44
C ASP A 307 4.01 4.88 21.03
N ARG A 308 4.90 5.49 20.22
CA ARG A 308 5.16 5.06 18.86
C ARG A 308 5.73 3.64 18.77
N THR A 309 6.62 3.28 19.68
CA THR A 309 7.26 1.96 19.70
C THR A 309 6.25 0.85 19.91
N GLU A 310 5.32 1.05 20.84
CA GLU A 310 4.24 0.10 21.09
C GLU A 310 3.27 0.02 19.90
N ALA A 311 2.90 1.16 19.30
CA ALA A 311 2.03 1.19 18.12
C ALA A 311 2.65 0.44 16.93
N LEU A 312 3.94 0.65 16.64
CA LEU A 312 4.68 -0.04 15.59
C LEU A 312 4.80 -1.55 15.86
N LYS A 313 5.09 -1.94 17.11
CA LYS A 313 5.16 -3.36 17.46
C LYS A 313 3.82 -4.06 17.28
N ARG A 314 2.73 -3.42 17.69
CA ARG A 314 1.36 -3.91 17.46
C ARG A 314 1.04 -4.01 15.96
N MET A 315 1.53 -3.08 15.14
CA MET A 315 1.34 -3.12 13.69
C MET A 315 2.09 -4.31 13.07
N GLU A 316 3.32 -4.55 13.45
CA GLU A 316 4.09 -5.73 13.03
C GLU A 316 3.33 -7.01 13.36
N ASP A 317 2.88 -7.17 14.61
CA ASP A 317 2.14 -8.35 15.07
C ASP A 317 0.78 -8.48 14.32
N ALA A 318 0.09 -7.38 14.07
CA ALA A 318 -1.18 -7.37 13.35
C ALA A 318 -1.01 -7.79 11.88
N LEU A 319 0.02 -7.31 11.19
CA LEU A 319 0.33 -7.68 9.81
C LEU A 319 0.67 -9.17 9.68
N ASP A 320 1.43 -9.74 10.65
CA ASP A 320 1.76 -11.17 10.68
C ASP A 320 0.53 -12.06 10.95
N ASN A 321 -0.49 -11.53 11.65
CA ASN A 321 -1.73 -12.23 12.00
C ASN A 321 -2.90 -11.97 11.03
N TYR A 322 -2.68 -11.22 9.96
CA TYR A 322 -3.72 -10.92 8.99
C TYR A 322 -3.84 -12.03 7.94
N VAL A 323 -5.01 -12.64 7.81
CA VAL A 323 -5.27 -13.70 6.82
C VAL A 323 -6.07 -13.15 5.65
N ILE A 324 -5.46 -13.16 4.47
CA ILE A 324 -6.08 -12.78 3.20
C ILE A 324 -5.73 -13.83 2.15
N ARG A 325 -6.73 -14.43 1.51
CA ARG A 325 -6.58 -15.44 0.46
C ARG A 325 -7.49 -15.15 -0.71
N GLY A 326 -7.04 -15.50 -1.90
CA GLY A 326 -7.79 -15.34 -3.16
C GLY A 326 -7.29 -14.18 -4.02
N VAL A 327 -6.57 -13.23 -3.43
CA VAL A 327 -5.92 -12.11 -4.13
C VAL A 327 -4.49 -11.92 -3.61
N THR A 328 -3.63 -11.33 -4.42
CA THR A 328 -2.32 -10.86 -3.97
C THR A 328 -2.51 -9.53 -3.24
N HIS A 329 -1.77 -9.30 -2.18
CA HIS A 329 -1.89 -8.11 -1.32
C HIS A 329 -0.52 -7.55 -0.92
N ASN A 330 -0.50 -6.32 -0.43
CA ASN A 330 0.72 -5.58 -0.13
C ASN A 330 1.25 -5.75 1.32
N ILE A 331 0.73 -6.69 2.12
CA ILE A 331 1.15 -6.88 3.54
C ILE A 331 2.67 -7.04 3.68
N ALA A 332 3.32 -7.77 2.77
CA ALA A 332 4.77 -7.93 2.80
C ALA A 332 5.51 -6.59 2.74
N LEU A 333 5.08 -5.67 1.87
CA LEU A 333 5.65 -4.33 1.75
C LEU A 333 5.36 -3.49 3.00
N LEU A 334 4.12 -3.53 3.50
CA LEU A 334 3.73 -2.78 4.69
C LEU A 334 4.59 -3.18 5.88
N ARG A 335 4.78 -4.49 6.10
CA ARG A 335 5.59 -5.01 7.19
C ARG A 335 7.04 -4.53 7.09
N GLU A 336 7.64 -4.60 5.91
CA GLU A 336 9.03 -4.14 5.69
C GLU A 336 9.17 -2.62 5.91
N VAL A 337 8.18 -1.83 5.58
CA VAL A 337 8.16 -0.39 5.90
C VAL A 337 8.16 -0.16 7.42
N ILE A 338 7.29 -0.87 8.15
CA ILE A 338 7.12 -0.70 9.61
C ILE A 338 8.39 -1.05 10.39
N ILE A 339 9.13 -2.08 9.96
CA ILE A 339 10.37 -2.52 10.63
C ILE A 339 11.63 -1.84 10.08
N ASN A 340 11.52 -1.02 9.03
CA ASN A 340 12.66 -0.35 8.43
C ASN A 340 13.30 0.65 9.40
N SER A 341 14.63 0.63 9.56
CA SER A 341 15.35 1.50 10.49
C SER A 341 15.09 2.98 10.25
N ARG A 342 15.08 3.43 8.98
CA ARG A 342 14.77 4.83 8.63
C ARG A 342 13.36 5.22 9.05
N PHE A 343 12.37 4.31 8.89
CA PHE A 343 11.01 4.56 9.33
C PHE A 343 10.92 4.63 10.86
N ILE A 344 11.56 3.69 11.56
CA ILE A 344 11.61 3.67 13.04
C ILE A 344 12.26 4.94 13.59
N GLU A 345 13.35 5.39 12.98
CA GLU A 345 14.07 6.62 13.36
C GLU A 345 13.34 7.91 12.92
N GLY A 346 12.32 7.79 12.07
CA GLY A 346 11.57 8.92 11.54
C GLY A 346 12.27 9.66 10.40
N ASP A 347 13.29 9.07 9.77
CA ASP A 347 13.92 9.59 8.55
C ASP A 347 13.07 9.22 7.31
N ILE A 348 11.96 9.91 7.16
CA ILE A 348 10.97 9.66 6.11
C ILE A 348 10.67 10.90 5.29
N ASN A 349 10.36 10.71 4.02
CA ASN A 349 9.92 11.74 3.09
C ASN A 349 9.06 11.10 1.99
N THR A 350 8.52 11.88 1.07
CA THR A 350 7.66 11.38 -0.01
C THR A 350 8.36 10.47 -1.02
N LYS A 351 9.69 10.40 -1.03
CA LYS A 351 10.51 9.50 -1.86
C LYS A 351 10.95 8.23 -1.12
N PHE A 352 10.53 8.03 0.13
CA PHE A 352 11.00 6.93 0.99
C PHE A 352 11.02 5.56 0.29
N LEU A 353 9.92 5.18 -0.38
CA LEU A 353 9.85 3.87 -1.04
C LEU A 353 10.83 3.73 -2.20
N SER A 354 11.03 4.76 -3.01
CA SER A 354 12.00 4.74 -4.11
C SER A 354 13.45 4.78 -3.61
N ASP A 355 13.70 5.45 -2.49
CA ASP A 355 15.02 5.53 -1.88
C ASP A 355 15.44 4.21 -1.22
N VAL A 356 14.50 3.55 -0.52
CA VAL A 356 14.75 2.27 0.17
C VAL A 356 14.75 1.09 -0.80
N TYR A 357 13.94 1.13 -1.84
CA TYR A 357 13.78 0.05 -2.82
C TYR A 357 14.00 0.54 -4.27
N PRO A 358 15.22 1.00 -4.63
CA PRO A 358 15.50 1.56 -5.96
C PRO A 358 15.26 0.56 -7.10
N ASP A 359 15.50 -0.74 -6.85
CA ASP A 359 15.28 -1.84 -7.80
C ASP A 359 13.92 -2.53 -7.63
N GLY A 360 12.99 -1.88 -6.95
CA GLY A 360 11.69 -2.45 -6.59
C GLY A 360 11.73 -3.33 -5.36
N PHE A 361 10.55 -3.61 -4.81
CA PHE A 361 10.39 -4.45 -3.63
C PHE A 361 10.62 -5.93 -3.97
N LYS A 362 11.41 -6.64 -3.15
CA LYS A 362 11.78 -8.05 -3.36
C LYS A 362 11.40 -8.96 -2.18
N GLY A 363 10.66 -8.44 -1.21
CA GLY A 363 10.31 -9.15 0.03
C GLY A 363 11.39 -9.03 1.11
N HIS A 364 11.12 -9.66 2.24
CA HIS A 364 12.05 -9.71 3.36
C HIS A 364 13.29 -10.55 3.01
N LYS A 365 14.47 -9.99 3.23
CA LYS A 365 15.73 -10.72 3.05
C LYS A 365 16.08 -11.40 4.38
N LEU A 366 15.93 -12.72 4.41
CA LEU A 366 16.22 -13.52 5.59
C LEU A 366 17.69 -13.40 6.02
N THR A 367 17.92 -13.18 7.29
CA THR A 367 19.21 -13.44 7.92
C THR A 367 19.43 -14.95 8.01
N GLU A 368 20.66 -15.38 8.28
CA GLU A 368 20.96 -16.82 8.47
C GLU A 368 20.13 -17.46 9.57
N ASN A 369 19.96 -16.76 10.68
CA ASN A 369 19.13 -17.22 11.79
C ASN A 369 17.64 -17.35 11.40
N GLU A 370 17.08 -16.37 10.72
CA GLU A 370 15.69 -16.39 10.25
C GLU A 370 15.47 -17.47 9.19
N ARG A 371 16.44 -17.67 8.28
CA ARG A 371 16.43 -18.77 7.33
C ARG A 371 16.36 -20.12 8.04
N ASN A 372 17.24 -20.34 9.02
CA ASN A 372 17.25 -21.57 9.80
C ASN A 372 15.95 -21.77 10.59
N GLN A 373 15.36 -20.69 11.14
CA GLN A 373 14.04 -20.75 11.78
C GLN A 373 12.95 -21.17 10.76
N LEU A 374 12.92 -20.57 9.57
CA LEU A 374 11.95 -20.91 8.52
C LEU A 374 12.07 -22.38 8.12
N LEU A 375 13.28 -22.87 7.87
CA LEU A 375 13.53 -24.27 7.48
C LEU A 375 13.15 -25.25 8.61
N ALA A 376 13.44 -24.91 9.85
CA ALA A 376 13.05 -25.71 11.01
C ALA A 376 11.50 -25.75 11.16
N ILE A 377 10.82 -24.61 11.04
CA ILE A 377 9.36 -24.54 11.10
C ILE A 377 8.72 -25.34 9.94
N ALA A 378 9.20 -25.15 8.72
CA ALA A 378 8.69 -25.84 7.53
C ALA A 378 8.82 -27.37 7.67
N SER A 379 9.98 -27.85 8.13
CA SER A 379 10.25 -29.27 8.33
C SER A 379 9.39 -29.84 9.46
N SER A 380 9.24 -29.11 10.56
CA SER A 380 8.37 -29.52 11.68
C SER A 380 6.91 -29.60 11.24
N LEU A 381 6.44 -28.63 10.48
CA LEU A 381 5.08 -28.61 9.92
C LEU A 381 4.86 -29.78 8.95
N PHE A 382 5.83 -30.09 8.10
CA PHE A 382 5.80 -31.24 7.21
C PHE A 382 5.65 -32.55 8.00
N VAL A 383 6.47 -32.75 9.05
CA VAL A 383 6.39 -33.92 9.92
C VAL A 383 5.06 -33.97 10.66
N ALA A 384 4.55 -32.84 11.17
CA ALA A 384 3.24 -32.81 11.84
C ALA A 384 2.11 -33.26 10.92
N PHE A 385 2.13 -32.89 9.63
CA PHE A 385 1.18 -33.40 8.63
C PHE A 385 1.33 -34.91 8.39
N GLN A 386 2.56 -35.43 8.34
CA GLN A 386 2.81 -36.86 8.18
C GLN A 386 2.30 -37.66 9.39
N LEU A 387 2.60 -37.21 10.60
CA LEU A 387 2.12 -37.85 11.83
C LEU A 387 0.59 -37.85 11.91
N ARG A 388 -0.05 -36.73 11.52
CA ARG A 388 -1.51 -36.68 11.45
C ARG A 388 -2.06 -37.69 10.44
N ALA A 389 -1.45 -37.82 9.26
CA ALA A 389 -1.89 -38.77 8.24
C ALA A 389 -1.75 -40.21 8.74
N GLN A 390 -0.66 -40.56 9.45
CA GLN A 390 -0.47 -41.87 10.05
C GLN A 390 -1.55 -42.20 11.09
N HIS A 391 -1.90 -41.20 11.96
CA HIS A 391 -2.94 -41.40 12.97
C HIS A 391 -4.30 -41.81 12.40
N PHE A 392 -4.67 -41.39 11.19
CA PHE A 392 -5.89 -41.81 10.52
C PHE A 392 -5.79 -43.21 9.88
N GLN A 393 -4.60 -43.76 9.73
CA GLN A 393 -4.36 -45.11 9.21
C GLN A 393 -4.39 -46.21 10.30
N GLU A 394 -4.15 -45.80 11.56
CA GLU A 394 -4.10 -46.69 12.73
C GLU A 394 -5.50 -46.99 13.32
N HIS A 395 -6.51 -47.28 12.49
CA HIS A 395 -7.80 -47.69 13.01
C HIS A 395 -7.77 -49.16 13.50
N GLU A 396 -8.29 -49.42 14.70
CA GLU A 396 -8.40 -50.72 15.36
C GLU A 396 -9.09 -51.81 14.53
N ASN A 397 -9.76 -51.46 13.42
CA ASN A 397 -10.45 -52.33 12.51
C ASN A 397 -9.74 -52.58 11.17
N SER A 398 -8.53 -52.12 10.97
CA SER A 398 -7.80 -52.44 9.74
C SER A 398 -7.30 -53.88 9.81
N ARG A 399 -7.74 -54.70 8.84
CA ARG A 399 -7.38 -56.15 8.73
C ARG A 399 -5.89 -56.38 8.43
N VAL A 400 -5.12 -55.35 8.24
CA VAL A 400 -3.67 -55.41 8.00
C VAL A 400 -2.98 -54.50 9.00
N PRO A 401 -2.22 -55.05 9.98
CA PRO A 401 -1.40 -54.23 10.84
C PRO A 401 -0.29 -53.61 9.98
N ILE A 402 -0.41 -52.32 9.69
CA ILE A 402 0.68 -51.55 9.06
C ILE A 402 1.68 -51.28 10.16
N ILE A 403 2.63 -52.19 10.33
CA ILE A 403 3.83 -51.96 11.14
C ILE A 403 4.71 -51.01 10.34
N GLN A 404 4.40 -49.73 10.39
CA GLN A 404 5.39 -48.74 10.01
C GLN A 404 6.32 -48.52 11.22
N PRO A 405 7.66 -48.68 11.06
CA PRO A 405 8.57 -48.35 12.13
C PRO A 405 8.34 -46.89 12.51
N GLN A 406 8.12 -46.61 13.78
CA GLN A 406 8.11 -45.23 14.29
C GLN A 406 9.44 -44.60 13.94
N VAL A 407 9.46 -43.71 12.98
CA VAL A 407 10.66 -42.98 12.58
C VAL A 407 10.97 -41.99 13.69
N ALA A 408 12.01 -42.27 14.47
CA ALA A 408 12.43 -41.38 15.54
C ALA A 408 13.06 -40.07 15.02
N ASN A 409 13.72 -40.18 13.87
CA ASN A 409 14.40 -39.05 13.24
C ASN A 409 14.07 -39.00 11.74
N TRP A 410 13.60 -37.85 11.28
CA TRP A 410 13.35 -37.57 9.89
C TRP A 410 14.54 -36.80 9.28
N GLN A 411 15.06 -37.28 8.16
CA GLN A 411 16.14 -36.62 7.41
C GLN A 411 15.56 -36.08 6.11
N PHE A 412 15.76 -34.78 5.90
CA PHE A 412 15.27 -34.07 4.73
C PHE A 412 16.39 -33.36 3.99
N SER A 413 16.23 -33.25 2.68
CA SER A 413 16.88 -32.27 1.84
C SER A 413 15.86 -31.18 1.55
N VAL A 414 16.12 -29.97 2.01
CA VAL A 414 15.19 -28.84 1.92
C VAL A 414 15.77 -27.79 0.99
N LYS A 415 15.08 -27.52 -0.13
CA LYS A 415 15.47 -26.46 -1.06
C LYS A 415 14.69 -25.20 -0.75
N LEU A 416 15.42 -24.09 -0.56
CA LEU A 416 14.91 -22.73 -0.44
C LEU A 416 15.64 -21.85 -1.45
N HIS A 417 14.89 -21.22 -2.36
CA HIS A 417 15.45 -20.58 -3.56
C HIS A 417 16.33 -21.58 -4.34
N ASP A 418 17.62 -21.28 -4.55
CA ASP A 418 18.56 -22.17 -5.23
C ASP A 418 19.50 -22.93 -4.29
N GLU A 419 19.35 -22.72 -2.97
CA GLU A 419 20.17 -23.38 -1.95
C GLU A 419 19.48 -24.64 -1.41
N VAL A 420 20.28 -25.67 -1.14
CA VAL A 420 19.83 -26.96 -0.60
C VAL A 420 20.44 -27.15 0.78
N HIS A 421 19.57 -27.38 1.77
CA HIS A 421 19.92 -27.52 3.17
C HIS A 421 19.64 -28.93 3.65
N THR A 422 20.49 -29.42 4.56
CA THR A 422 20.26 -30.70 5.25
C THR A 422 19.56 -30.45 6.55
N VAL A 423 18.39 -31.09 6.72
CA VAL A 423 17.58 -30.94 7.93
C VAL A 423 17.32 -32.29 8.57
N VAL A 424 17.56 -32.38 9.87
CA VAL A 424 17.22 -33.54 10.70
C VAL A 424 16.24 -33.12 11.79
N ALA A 425 15.07 -33.73 11.81
CA ALA A 425 14.02 -33.41 12.79
C ALA A 425 13.71 -34.65 13.67
N SER A 426 13.51 -34.41 14.94
CA SER A 426 13.01 -35.41 15.91
C SER A 426 11.85 -34.83 16.69
N ASN A 427 10.84 -35.67 16.98
CA ASN A 427 9.64 -35.25 17.71
C ASN A 427 9.74 -35.64 19.19
N SER A 428 9.38 -34.72 20.07
CA SER A 428 9.20 -34.94 21.51
C SER A 428 7.92 -34.23 21.97
N GLY A 429 6.77 -34.83 21.69
CA GLY A 429 5.45 -34.27 21.99
C GLY A 429 5.15 -33.01 21.16
N PRO A 430 4.86 -31.86 21.78
CA PRO A 430 4.55 -30.62 21.05
C PRO A 430 5.81 -29.93 20.47
N THR A 431 7.01 -30.41 20.85
CA THR A 431 8.30 -29.82 20.47
C THR A 431 9.01 -30.69 19.45
N PHE A 432 9.51 -30.06 18.38
CA PHE A 432 10.45 -30.67 17.46
C PHE A 432 11.85 -30.13 17.72
N SER A 433 12.81 -31.03 17.90
CA SER A 433 14.24 -30.67 17.87
C SER A 433 14.69 -30.82 16.42
N VAL A 434 15.13 -29.72 15.83
CA VAL A 434 15.48 -29.65 14.41
C VAL A 434 16.91 -29.16 14.27
N GLU A 435 17.73 -29.90 13.52
CA GLU A 435 19.08 -29.51 13.15
C GLU A 435 19.08 -29.11 11.68
N VAL A 436 19.46 -27.86 11.40
CA VAL A 436 19.57 -27.28 10.06
C VAL A 436 21.06 -27.01 9.80
N ASP A 437 21.67 -27.72 8.87
CA ASP A 437 23.09 -27.60 8.51
C ASP A 437 24.03 -27.59 9.74
N GLY A 438 23.72 -28.41 10.76
CA GLY A 438 24.46 -28.51 12.00
C GLY A 438 24.00 -27.56 13.12
N SER A 439 23.14 -26.58 12.84
CA SER A 439 22.55 -25.67 13.84
C SER A 439 21.29 -26.28 14.44
N LYS A 440 21.22 -26.41 15.76
CA LYS A 440 20.07 -26.99 16.48
C LYS A 440 19.09 -25.91 16.92
N LEU A 441 17.79 -26.16 16.68
CA LEU A 441 16.67 -25.31 17.06
C LEU A 441 15.55 -26.18 17.65
N ASN A 442 14.80 -25.63 18.60
CA ASN A 442 13.62 -26.25 19.15
C ASN A 442 12.38 -25.50 18.71
N VAL A 443 11.48 -26.18 18.00
CA VAL A 443 10.25 -25.61 17.46
C VAL A 443 9.07 -26.20 18.24
N THR A 444 8.34 -25.38 18.97
CA THR A 444 7.18 -25.78 19.77
C THR A 444 5.91 -25.12 19.27
N SER A 445 4.83 -25.88 19.15
CA SER A 445 3.51 -25.38 18.78
C SER A 445 2.41 -26.33 19.26
N THR A 446 1.19 -25.86 19.25
CA THR A 446 -0.01 -26.72 19.39
C THR A 446 -0.31 -27.54 18.14
N TRP A 447 0.35 -27.25 17.02
CA TRP A 447 0.21 -27.92 15.71
C TRP A 447 -1.25 -28.04 15.25
N ASN A 448 -2.05 -26.97 15.43
CA ASN A 448 -3.40 -26.91 14.90
C ASN A 448 -3.36 -26.71 13.37
N LEU A 449 -3.28 -27.82 12.63
CA LEU A 449 -3.17 -27.83 11.16
C LEU A 449 -4.44 -27.38 10.43
N ALA A 450 -5.55 -27.15 11.14
CA ALA A 450 -6.80 -26.63 10.58
C ALA A 450 -6.85 -25.08 10.61
N SER A 451 -6.01 -24.45 11.46
CA SER A 451 -5.93 -23.00 11.54
C SER A 451 -5.11 -22.43 10.38
N PRO A 452 -5.54 -21.32 9.76
CA PRO A 452 -4.72 -20.61 8.78
C PRO A 452 -3.48 -19.96 9.42
N LEU A 453 -3.55 -19.63 10.72
CA LEU A 453 -2.49 -19.06 11.52
C LEU A 453 -1.89 -20.14 12.43
N LEU A 454 -0.59 -20.28 12.39
CA LEU A 454 0.16 -21.17 13.27
C LEU A 454 1.10 -20.35 14.14
N SER A 455 0.83 -20.34 15.44
CA SER A 455 1.74 -19.77 16.42
C SER A 455 2.80 -20.80 16.79
N VAL A 456 4.05 -20.48 16.58
CA VAL A 456 5.20 -21.31 16.92
C VAL A 456 6.17 -20.56 17.81
N SER A 457 6.89 -21.28 18.67
CA SER A 457 8.01 -20.74 19.41
C SER A 457 9.28 -21.43 18.93
N VAL A 458 10.26 -20.67 18.49
CA VAL A 458 11.58 -21.18 18.10
C VAL A 458 12.59 -20.70 19.13
N ASP A 459 13.14 -21.63 19.93
CA ASP A 459 14.04 -21.35 21.06
C ASP A 459 13.52 -20.23 21.97
N GLY A 460 12.21 -20.24 22.29
CA GLY A 460 11.54 -19.24 23.09
C GLY A 460 11.10 -17.97 22.35
N THR A 461 11.52 -17.76 21.10
CA THR A 461 11.09 -16.62 20.29
C THR A 461 9.74 -16.93 19.61
N PRO A 462 8.67 -16.16 19.88
CA PRO A 462 7.38 -16.37 19.25
C PRO A 462 7.42 -15.94 17.77
N ARG A 463 6.77 -16.74 16.92
CA ARG A 463 6.58 -16.48 15.49
C ARG A 463 5.17 -16.85 15.08
N THR A 464 4.58 -16.04 14.21
CA THR A 464 3.33 -16.38 13.52
C THR A 464 3.66 -16.73 12.08
N VAL A 465 3.19 -17.89 11.61
CA VAL A 465 3.39 -18.36 10.23
C VAL A 465 2.06 -18.80 9.64
N GLN A 466 2.00 -18.77 8.32
CA GLN A 466 0.83 -19.22 7.56
C GLN A 466 1.28 -20.21 6.49
N CYS A 467 0.72 -21.41 6.50
CA CYS A 467 0.89 -22.37 5.41
C CYS A 467 -0.15 -22.04 4.33
N LEU A 468 0.30 -21.52 3.19
CA LEU A 468 -0.59 -21.09 2.09
C LEU A 468 -0.98 -22.24 1.18
N SER A 469 0.00 -23.10 0.88
CA SER A 469 -0.20 -24.28 0.05
C SER A 469 0.76 -25.39 0.44
N ARG A 470 0.34 -26.60 0.18
CA ARG A 470 1.13 -27.83 0.32
C ARG A 470 0.80 -28.79 -0.81
N GLU A 471 1.81 -29.27 -1.50
CA GLU A 471 1.68 -30.21 -2.61
C GLU A 471 2.22 -31.60 -2.22
N ALA A 472 1.71 -32.63 -2.88
CA ALA A 472 2.14 -34.01 -2.65
C ALA A 472 3.63 -34.23 -2.93
N GLY A 473 4.22 -33.45 -3.86
CA GLY A 473 5.64 -33.48 -4.19
C GLY A 473 6.58 -32.85 -3.14
N GLY A 474 6.05 -32.36 -2.02
CA GLY A 474 6.84 -31.75 -0.95
C GLY A 474 7.02 -30.23 -1.07
N ASN A 475 6.43 -29.59 -2.08
CA ASN A 475 6.41 -28.13 -2.18
C ASN A 475 5.46 -27.56 -1.14
N MET A 476 5.92 -26.55 -0.43
CA MET A 476 5.14 -25.78 0.54
C MET A 476 5.36 -24.28 0.31
N SER A 477 4.28 -23.51 0.36
CA SER A 477 4.35 -22.05 0.39
C SER A 477 4.02 -21.58 1.81
N ILE A 478 5.00 -20.95 2.46
CA ILE A 478 4.89 -20.50 3.86
C ILE A 478 5.08 -18.98 3.89
N GLN A 479 4.12 -18.27 4.44
CA GLN A 479 4.28 -16.87 4.78
C GLN A 479 5.00 -16.79 6.14
N PHE A 480 6.15 -16.16 6.13
CA PHE A 480 7.00 -15.95 7.30
C PHE A 480 7.54 -14.52 7.26
N LEU A 481 7.44 -13.78 8.36
CA LEU A 481 7.82 -12.37 8.42
C LEU A 481 7.20 -11.55 7.27
N GLY A 482 5.91 -11.75 7.01
CA GLY A 482 5.14 -11.08 5.96
C GLY A 482 5.39 -11.57 4.53
N THR A 483 6.51 -12.22 4.25
CA THR A 483 6.91 -12.66 2.91
C THR A 483 6.59 -14.15 2.70
N VAL A 484 6.20 -14.50 1.47
CA VAL A 484 5.89 -15.88 1.10
C VAL A 484 7.14 -16.56 0.54
N TYR A 485 7.55 -17.63 1.19
CA TYR A 485 8.69 -18.46 0.77
C TYR A 485 8.19 -19.80 0.24
N LYS A 486 8.72 -20.22 -0.91
CA LYS A 486 8.51 -21.55 -1.47
C LYS A 486 9.62 -22.47 -0.99
N VAL A 487 9.24 -23.48 -0.23
CA VAL A 487 10.15 -24.45 0.36
C VAL A 487 9.83 -25.82 -0.25
N HIS A 488 10.84 -26.52 -0.75
CA HIS A 488 10.68 -27.87 -1.28
C HIS A 488 11.36 -28.88 -0.34
N ILE A 489 10.56 -29.71 0.34
CA ILE A 489 11.02 -30.66 1.34
C ILE A 489 10.97 -32.08 0.75
N LEU A 490 12.13 -32.69 0.62
CA LEU A 490 12.28 -34.07 0.12
C LEU A 490 12.91 -34.96 1.17
N THR A 491 12.44 -36.18 1.26
CA THR A 491 13.17 -37.21 2.02
C THR A 491 14.52 -37.45 1.34
N LYS A 492 15.50 -38.00 2.05
CA LYS A 492 16.83 -38.28 1.50
C LYS A 492 16.75 -39.10 0.20
N LEU A 493 15.95 -40.17 0.21
CA LEU A 493 15.76 -41.01 -0.98
C LEU A 493 15.10 -40.25 -2.13
N ALA A 494 14.05 -39.46 -1.83
CA ALA A 494 13.38 -38.65 -2.86
C ALA A 494 14.33 -37.62 -3.46
N ALA A 495 15.19 -36.98 -2.66
CA ALA A 495 16.20 -36.04 -3.13
C ALA A 495 17.25 -36.69 -4.04
N GLU A 496 17.66 -37.92 -3.72
CA GLU A 496 18.57 -38.69 -4.58
C GLU A 496 17.93 -39.03 -5.93
N LEU A 497 16.67 -39.48 -5.92
CA LEU A 497 15.95 -39.82 -7.14
C LEU A 497 15.56 -38.58 -7.96
N ASN A 498 15.31 -37.44 -7.33
CA ASN A 498 14.95 -36.20 -8.01
C ASN A 498 16.03 -35.69 -8.96
N LYS A 499 17.29 -36.09 -8.76
CA LYS A 499 18.41 -35.74 -9.66
C LYS A 499 18.24 -36.35 -11.07
N PHE A 500 17.43 -37.39 -11.19
CA PHE A 500 17.15 -38.08 -12.45
C PHE A 500 15.84 -37.61 -13.11
N MET A 501 15.11 -36.71 -12.46
CA MET A 501 13.90 -36.12 -13.05
C MET A 501 14.28 -35.14 -14.16
N LEU A 502 13.62 -35.28 -15.30
CA LEU A 502 13.81 -34.36 -16.42
C LEU A 502 13.18 -33.02 -16.10
N GLU A 503 13.94 -31.95 -16.29
CA GLU A 503 13.39 -30.59 -16.19
C GLU A 503 12.44 -30.33 -17.36
N LYS A 504 11.23 -29.84 -17.05
CA LYS A 504 10.31 -29.38 -18.08
C LYS A 504 10.84 -28.07 -18.65
N ALA A 505 11.13 -28.05 -19.96
CA ALA A 505 11.57 -26.83 -20.63
C ALA A 505 10.51 -25.72 -20.43
N ALA A 506 10.95 -24.55 -19.99
CA ALA A 506 10.08 -23.38 -19.95
C ALA A 506 9.73 -22.96 -21.39
N GLU A 507 8.46 -22.68 -21.65
CA GLU A 507 8.02 -22.11 -22.92
C GLU A 507 8.59 -20.68 -23.04
N ASP A 508 9.22 -20.37 -24.17
CA ASP A 508 9.66 -18.99 -24.45
C ASP A 508 8.44 -18.12 -24.76
N THR A 509 8.06 -17.30 -23.80
CA THR A 509 6.93 -16.37 -23.91
C THR A 509 7.35 -14.95 -24.26
N SER A 510 8.63 -14.68 -24.54
CA SER A 510 9.16 -13.34 -24.83
C SER A 510 8.55 -12.71 -26.08
N SER A 511 8.11 -13.54 -27.02
CA SER A 511 7.40 -13.11 -28.25
C SER A 511 5.91 -12.80 -28.04
N ILE A 512 5.36 -13.08 -26.86
CA ILE A 512 3.93 -12.98 -26.60
C ILE A 512 3.68 -12.01 -25.45
N LEU A 513 3.05 -10.88 -25.73
CA LEU A 513 2.61 -9.96 -24.70
C LEU A 513 1.19 -10.33 -24.26
N ARG A 514 1.05 -10.73 -23.00
CA ARG A 514 -0.24 -11.00 -22.36
C ARG A 514 -0.53 -9.95 -21.30
N SER A 515 -1.81 -9.71 -21.03
CA SER A 515 -2.21 -8.84 -19.95
C SER A 515 -1.84 -9.47 -18.59
N PRO A 516 -1.06 -8.80 -17.74
CA PRO A 516 -0.72 -9.31 -16.41
C PRO A 516 -1.85 -9.12 -15.41
N MET A 517 -2.92 -8.42 -15.79
CA MET A 517 -4.05 -8.08 -14.93
C MET A 517 -5.29 -7.79 -15.78
N PRO A 518 -6.50 -7.95 -15.24
CA PRO A 518 -7.70 -7.45 -15.90
C PRO A 518 -7.75 -5.93 -15.86
N GLY A 519 -8.29 -5.32 -16.93
CA GLY A 519 -8.37 -3.86 -17.03
C GLY A 519 -9.01 -3.41 -18.35
N VAL A 520 -8.95 -2.11 -18.60
CA VAL A 520 -9.40 -1.48 -19.86
C VAL A 520 -8.19 -0.96 -20.61
N VAL A 521 -8.07 -1.30 -21.87
CA VAL A 521 -7.02 -0.78 -22.76
C VAL A 521 -7.27 0.70 -23.04
N VAL A 522 -6.37 1.56 -22.61
CA VAL A 522 -6.47 3.02 -22.80
C VAL A 522 -5.93 3.41 -24.17
N THR A 523 -4.71 2.92 -24.48
CA THR A 523 -4.03 3.21 -25.74
C THR A 523 -3.33 1.96 -26.27
N VAL A 524 -3.19 1.88 -27.59
CA VAL A 524 -2.33 0.90 -28.27
C VAL A 524 -1.40 1.69 -29.18
N SER A 525 -0.10 1.62 -28.91
CA SER A 525 0.96 2.43 -29.54
C SER A 525 1.56 1.76 -30.78
N VAL A 526 1.16 0.53 -31.13
CA VAL A 526 1.75 -0.26 -32.20
C VAL A 526 0.71 -0.83 -33.16
N LYS A 527 1.14 -1.12 -34.39
CA LYS A 527 0.33 -1.77 -35.44
C LYS A 527 1.04 -3.02 -35.96
N PRO A 528 0.30 -3.99 -36.54
CA PRO A 528 0.93 -5.10 -37.23
C PRO A 528 1.92 -4.63 -38.28
N GLY A 529 3.15 -5.17 -38.26
CA GLY A 529 4.25 -4.79 -39.14
C GLY A 529 5.24 -3.80 -38.55
N ASP A 530 4.96 -3.14 -37.43
CA ASP A 530 5.87 -2.21 -36.79
C ASP A 530 7.05 -2.96 -36.15
N MET A 531 8.24 -2.33 -36.15
CA MET A 531 9.39 -2.81 -35.38
C MET A 531 9.36 -2.19 -33.99
N VAL A 532 9.54 -3.02 -32.97
CA VAL A 532 9.59 -2.60 -31.56
C VAL A 532 10.90 -3.04 -30.93
N ALA A 533 11.45 -2.21 -30.05
CA ALA A 533 12.61 -2.54 -29.24
C ALA A 533 12.15 -3.18 -27.91
N GLU A 534 13.01 -3.99 -27.32
CA GLU A 534 12.81 -4.50 -25.95
C GLU A 534 12.62 -3.32 -24.98
N GLY A 535 11.59 -3.40 -24.12
CA GLY A 535 11.20 -2.33 -23.20
C GLY A 535 10.36 -1.21 -23.80
N GLN A 536 10.15 -1.18 -25.12
CA GLN A 536 9.29 -0.19 -25.77
C GLN A 536 7.81 -0.39 -25.37
N GLU A 537 7.12 0.71 -25.06
CA GLU A 537 5.67 0.67 -24.76
C GLU A 537 4.85 0.19 -25.95
N ILE A 538 4.02 -0.79 -25.71
CA ILE A 538 3.11 -1.42 -26.69
C ILE A 538 1.69 -0.90 -26.51
N CYS A 539 1.19 -0.92 -25.29
CA CYS A 539 -0.13 -0.44 -24.93
C CYS A 539 -0.19 -0.05 -23.45
N VAL A 540 -1.22 0.72 -23.09
CA VAL A 540 -1.50 1.11 -21.71
C VAL A 540 -2.81 0.49 -21.27
N ILE A 541 -2.80 -0.19 -20.13
CA ILE A 541 -3.99 -0.77 -19.50
C ILE A 541 -4.30 0.00 -18.23
N GLU A 542 -5.54 0.43 -18.08
CA GLU A 542 -6.04 1.06 -16.85
C GLU A 542 -6.83 0.04 -16.02
N ALA A 543 -6.47 -0.07 -14.75
CA ALA A 543 -7.21 -0.82 -13.75
C ALA A 543 -7.13 -0.09 -12.41
N MET A 544 -8.22 -0.05 -11.64
CA MET A 544 -8.26 0.52 -10.30
C MET A 544 -7.62 1.93 -10.21
N LYS A 545 -7.97 2.80 -11.18
CA LYS A 545 -7.46 4.18 -11.30
C LYS A 545 -5.94 4.30 -11.59
N MET A 546 -5.27 3.19 -11.91
CA MET A 546 -3.86 3.19 -12.28
C MET A 546 -3.70 2.83 -13.74
N GLN A 547 -2.83 3.57 -14.44
CA GLN A 547 -2.44 3.28 -15.81
C GLN A 547 -1.10 2.56 -15.80
N ASN A 548 -1.05 1.39 -16.43
CA ASN A 548 0.14 0.55 -16.49
C ASN A 548 0.55 0.39 -17.95
N SER A 549 1.78 0.80 -18.23
CA SER A 549 2.39 0.63 -19.55
C SER A 549 2.85 -0.82 -19.72
N MET A 550 2.40 -1.45 -20.80
CA MET A 550 2.81 -2.78 -21.22
C MET A 550 3.90 -2.66 -22.26
N THR A 551 5.07 -3.26 -21.99
CA THR A 551 6.27 -3.12 -22.81
C THR A 551 6.61 -4.42 -23.54
N ALA A 552 7.34 -4.30 -24.65
CA ALA A 552 7.82 -5.44 -25.42
C ALA A 552 8.86 -6.25 -24.62
N GLY A 553 8.68 -7.58 -24.56
CA GLY A 553 9.62 -8.48 -23.88
C GLY A 553 10.88 -8.80 -24.67
N LYS A 554 10.90 -8.49 -25.97
CA LYS A 554 12.07 -8.60 -26.87
C LYS A 554 11.97 -7.60 -28.01
N THR A 555 13.09 -7.33 -28.66
CA THR A 555 13.11 -6.61 -29.95
C THR A 555 12.58 -7.53 -31.05
N GLY A 556 11.61 -7.07 -31.83
CA GLY A 556 10.99 -7.86 -32.89
C GLY A 556 10.00 -7.08 -33.72
N LYS A 557 9.42 -7.74 -34.72
CA LYS A 557 8.36 -7.18 -35.56
C LYS A 557 7.00 -7.60 -35.00
N VAL A 558 6.06 -6.65 -34.92
CA VAL A 558 4.70 -6.92 -34.48
C VAL A 558 3.98 -7.79 -35.52
N LYS A 559 3.64 -9.02 -35.14
CA LYS A 559 2.92 -9.97 -35.99
C LYS A 559 1.41 -9.73 -35.93
N SER A 560 0.86 -9.59 -34.74
CA SER A 560 -0.55 -9.34 -34.55
C SER A 560 -0.85 -8.49 -33.32
N VAL A 561 -1.88 -7.65 -33.39
CA VAL A 561 -2.44 -6.88 -32.28
C VAL A 561 -3.87 -7.36 -32.07
N ARG A 562 -4.18 -7.84 -30.86
CA ARG A 562 -5.47 -8.45 -30.50
C ARG A 562 -6.37 -7.56 -29.65
N CYS A 563 -5.88 -6.38 -29.25
CA CYS A 563 -6.62 -5.42 -28.45
C CYS A 563 -6.69 -4.06 -29.15
N LYS A 564 -7.66 -3.26 -28.80
CA LYS A 564 -7.82 -1.86 -29.21
C LYS A 564 -8.22 -0.99 -28.02
N ALA A 565 -8.04 0.31 -28.13
CA ALA A 565 -8.48 1.26 -27.10
C ALA A 565 -9.98 1.10 -26.81
N GLY A 566 -10.32 1.01 -25.52
CA GLY A 566 -11.67 0.76 -25.02
C GLY A 566 -12.03 -0.70 -24.78
N ASP A 567 -11.20 -1.67 -25.20
CA ASP A 567 -11.45 -3.09 -24.92
C ASP A 567 -11.19 -3.40 -23.45
N THR A 568 -12.05 -4.26 -22.89
CA THR A 568 -11.81 -4.86 -21.57
C THR A 568 -11.06 -6.17 -21.76
N VAL A 569 -9.95 -6.35 -21.04
CA VAL A 569 -9.08 -7.51 -21.08
C VAL A 569 -9.00 -8.19 -19.72
N GLY A 570 -8.91 -9.52 -19.71
CA GLY A 570 -8.66 -10.34 -18.54
C GLY A 570 -7.18 -10.60 -18.31
N GLU A 571 -6.83 -11.12 -17.12
CA GLU A 571 -5.47 -11.62 -16.85
C GLU A 571 -5.15 -12.80 -17.79
N GLY A 572 -3.98 -12.77 -18.41
CA GLY A 572 -3.54 -13.78 -19.36
C GLY A 572 -4.04 -13.59 -20.80
N ASP A 573 -4.93 -12.62 -21.06
CA ASP A 573 -5.39 -12.34 -22.42
C ASP A 573 -4.24 -11.91 -23.34
N LEU A 574 -4.25 -12.42 -24.55
CA LEU A 574 -3.24 -12.11 -25.57
C LEU A 574 -3.46 -10.69 -26.09
N LEU A 575 -2.49 -9.81 -25.92
CA LEU A 575 -2.53 -8.43 -26.39
C LEU A 575 -1.81 -8.27 -27.73
N VAL A 576 -0.54 -8.68 -27.78
CA VAL A 576 0.32 -8.53 -28.97
C VAL A 576 1.21 -9.75 -29.11
N GLU A 577 1.45 -10.15 -30.35
CA GLU A 577 2.39 -11.23 -30.74
C GLU A 577 3.50 -10.63 -31.61
N LEU A 578 4.75 -10.94 -31.26
CA LEU A 578 5.95 -10.55 -32.00
C LEU A 578 6.48 -11.73 -32.82
N GLU A 579 7.10 -11.44 -33.96
CA GLU A 579 7.84 -12.41 -34.77
C GLU A 579 9.22 -12.68 -34.19
#